data_895f92d38922a2d54a78188054a5d44a
#
_entry.id   895f92d38922a2d54a78188054a5d44a
#
_cell.length_a   1.000
_cell.length_b   1.000
_cell.length_c   1.000
_cell.angle_alpha   90.00
_cell.angle_beta   90.00
_cell.angle_gamma   90.00
#
_symmetry.space_group_name_H-M   'P 1'
#
loop_
_entity.id
_entity.type
_entity.pdbx_description
1 polymer ?
#
loop_
_entity_poly.entity_id
_entity_poly.type
_entity_poly.pdbx_seq_one_letter_code
_entity_poly.pdbx_strand_id
1 'polypeptide(L)'
;MRRLTYRAASFLMRKSLANILLFSMASLHLHAQDVTTLVNRVRTKLDKVKDYHATGDLKTDVAFLKVPVSRVNVWYKSPDRFRIKKEGGISLLPKGGLSFNMRSLLMTENFTAVPAGESSVGGQPTKVIKLLPTDDDADIILTTLYIDEKLELIRRATTTTRENGTYDMQMDYGRYGPWGLPDKVVFSFNTKDYKLPKGVTFEYETGEKPATPEEQLRNKKGKVEIRYDSYTINQGVPESVFK
;
A
#
# COMPACT_ATOMS: atom_id res chain seq x y z
N MET A 1 37.43 2.97 58.17
CA MET A 1 36.01 3.23 57.85
C MET A 1 35.67 3.71 56.43
N ARG A 2 36.61 3.99 55.54
CA ARG A 2 36.32 4.52 54.15
C ARG A 2 36.07 3.46 53.06
N ARG A 3 36.32 2.18 53.26
CA ARG A 3 36.18 1.11 52.22
C ARG A 3 34.78 0.47 52.13
N LEU A 4 33.92 0.65 53.11
CA LEU A 4 32.56 0.05 53.11
C LEU A 4 31.52 0.89 52.33
N THR A 5 31.73 2.20 52.23
CA THR A 5 30.80 3.10 51.51
C THR A 5 30.86 2.98 49.99
N TYR A 6 32.02 2.63 49.40
CA TYR A 6 32.17 2.45 47.94
C TYR A 6 31.49 1.17 47.43
N ARG A 7 31.44 0.11 48.17
CA ARG A 7 30.78 -1.13 47.76
C ARG A 7 29.25 -1.03 47.75
N ALA A 8 28.67 -0.28 48.66
CA ALA A 8 27.22 -0.06 48.70
C ALA A 8 26.74 0.83 47.54
N ALA A 9 27.49 1.88 47.22
CA ALA A 9 27.18 2.79 46.11
C ALA A 9 27.23 2.09 44.74
N SER A 10 28.23 1.23 44.50
CA SER A 10 28.35 0.47 43.25
C SER A 10 27.27 -0.61 43.07
N PHE A 11 26.78 -1.19 44.16
CA PHE A 11 25.72 -2.18 44.14
C PHE A 11 24.34 -1.56 43.87
N LEU A 12 24.08 -0.38 44.48
CA LEU A 12 22.85 0.40 44.22
C LEU A 12 22.81 0.93 42.78
N MET A 13 23.96 1.40 42.26
CA MET A 13 24.06 1.91 40.87
C MET A 13 23.86 0.79 39.83
N ARG A 14 24.36 -0.44 40.09
CA ARG A 14 24.13 -1.61 39.21
C ARG A 14 22.66 -2.04 39.19
N LYS A 15 21.97 -2.02 40.35
CA LYS A 15 20.53 -2.34 40.40
C LYS A 15 19.68 -1.28 39.69
N SER A 16 20.06 0.00 39.82
CA SER A 16 19.37 1.10 39.15
C SER A 16 19.51 1.02 37.60
N LEU A 17 20.72 0.72 37.12
CA LEU A 17 20.96 0.51 35.67
C LEU A 17 20.23 -0.70 35.10
N ALA A 18 20.17 -1.82 35.84
CA ALA A 18 19.43 -3.01 35.44
C ALA A 18 17.91 -2.75 35.35
N ASN A 19 17.36 -1.98 36.29
CA ASN A 19 15.95 -1.60 36.30
C ASN A 19 15.60 -0.64 35.14
N ILE A 20 16.49 0.30 34.79
CA ILE A 20 16.30 1.20 33.68
C ILE A 20 16.34 0.42 32.37
N LEU A 21 17.23 -0.56 32.23
CA LEU A 21 17.32 -1.41 31.03
C LEU A 21 16.08 -2.30 30.86
N LEU A 22 15.59 -2.90 31.94
CA LEU A 22 14.35 -3.69 31.94
C LEU A 22 13.12 -2.85 31.59
N PHE A 23 13.04 -1.61 32.09
CA PHE A 23 11.92 -0.71 31.81
C PHE A 23 11.93 -0.22 30.36
N SER A 24 13.12 0.00 29.74
CA SER A 24 13.24 0.37 28.33
C SER A 24 12.88 -0.78 27.38
N MET A 25 13.18 -2.02 27.75
CA MET A 25 12.76 -3.20 26.97
C MET A 25 11.24 -3.42 27.02
N ALA A 26 10.59 -3.19 28.16
CA ALA A 26 9.14 -3.33 28.30
C ALA A 26 8.37 -2.32 27.42
N SER A 27 8.86 -1.08 27.30
CA SER A 27 8.22 -0.05 26.48
C SER A 27 8.29 -0.35 24.98
N LEU A 28 9.35 -0.97 24.50
CA LEU A 28 9.46 -1.39 23.07
C LEU A 28 8.44 -2.47 22.73
N HIS A 29 8.17 -3.41 23.61
CA HIS A 29 7.18 -4.47 23.39
C HIS A 29 5.74 -3.93 23.34
N LEU A 30 5.40 -2.94 24.18
CA LEU A 30 4.07 -2.32 24.15
C LEU A 30 3.78 -1.64 22.81
N HIS A 31 4.74 -0.92 22.23
CA HIS A 31 4.56 -0.22 20.95
C HIS A 31 4.41 -1.18 19.76
N ALA A 32 5.15 -2.29 19.75
CA ALA A 32 5.03 -3.29 18.69
C ALA A 32 3.67 -4.00 18.71
N GLN A 33 3.14 -4.28 19.88
CA GLN A 33 1.83 -4.89 20.07
C GLN A 33 0.69 -3.95 19.62
N ASP A 34 0.85 -2.64 19.86
CA ASP A 34 -0.12 -1.62 19.47
C ASP A 34 -0.25 -1.51 17.95
N VAL A 35 0.86 -1.47 17.20
CA VAL A 35 0.80 -1.36 15.73
C VAL A 35 0.26 -2.63 15.06
N THR A 36 0.56 -3.81 15.59
CA THR A 36 -0.03 -5.07 15.11
C THR A 36 -1.54 -5.08 15.31
N THR A 37 -1.99 -4.60 16.46
CA THR A 37 -3.42 -4.46 16.77
C THR A 37 -4.09 -3.49 15.81
N LEU A 38 -3.47 -2.35 15.49
CA LEU A 38 -4.00 -1.38 14.52
C LEU A 38 -4.12 -1.99 13.12
N VAL A 39 -3.10 -2.69 12.63
CA VAL A 39 -3.14 -3.40 11.34
C VAL A 39 -4.28 -4.42 11.31
N ASN A 40 -4.48 -5.18 12.40
CA ASN A 40 -5.57 -6.15 12.50
C ASN A 40 -6.96 -5.50 12.52
N ARG A 41 -7.12 -4.32 13.16
CA ARG A 41 -8.38 -3.56 13.09
C ARG A 41 -8.70 -3.13 11.66
N VAL A 42 -7.71 -2.61 10.93
CA VAL A 42 -7.87 -2.27 9.51
C VAL A 42 -8.25 -3.49 8.69
N ARG A 43 -7.57 -4.63 8.92
CA ARG A 43 -7.89 -5.91 8.25
C ARG A 43 -9.34 -6.33 8.53
N THR A 44 -9.76 -6.32 9.79
CA THR A 44 -11.13 -6.67 10.19
C THR A 44 -12.17 -5.77 9.50
N LYS A 45 -11.87 -4.49 9.32
CA LYS A 45 -12.74 -3.58 8.57
C LYS A 45 -12.85 -4.00 7.10
N LEU A 46 -11.73 -4.28 6.44
CA LEU A 46 -11.69 -4.71 5.04
C LEU A 46 -12.36 -6.09 4.84
N ASP A 47 -12.26 -6.98 5.82
CA ASP A 47 -12.85 -8.32 5.79
C ASP A 47 -14.38 -8.33 5.81
N LYS A 48 -15.03 -7.21 6.16
CA LYS A 48 -16.48 -7.03 6.03
C LYS A 48 -16.92 -7.00 4.56
N VAL A 49 -16.01 -6.64 3.66
CA VAL A 49 -16.27 -6.64 2.21
C VAL A 49 -15.90 -8.01 1.64
N LYS A 50 -16.91 -8.80 1.32
CA LYS A 50 -16.74 -10.14 0.71
C LYS A 50 -16.59 -10.04 -0.79
N ASP A 51 -17.33 -9.14 -1.41
CA ASP A 51 -17.27 -8.85 -2.83
C ASP A 51 -17.72 -7.40 -3.09
N TYR A 52 -17.34 -6.87 -4.23
CA TYR A 52 -17.96 -5.67 -4.77
C TYR A 52 -17.85 -5.61 -6.31
N HIS A 53 -18.78 -4.90 -6.90
CA HIS A 53 -18.67 -4.32 -8.22
C HIS A 53 -18.64 -2.79 -8.08
N ALA A 54 -17.66 -2.16 -8.70
CA ALA A 54 -17.53 -0.70 -8.70
C ALA A 54 -17.39 -0.17 -10.13
N THR A 55 -17.89 1.04 -10.34
CA THR A 55 -17.69 1.79 -11.58
C THR A 55 -16.91 3.06 -11.29
N GLY A 56 -16.20 3.55 -12.29
CA GLY A 56 -15.42 4.77 -12.12
C GLY A 56 -14.67 5.17 -13.37
N ASP A 57 -13.83 6.19 -13.22
CA ASP A 57 -12.99 6.72 -14.27
C ASP A 57 -11.51 6.39 -14.00
N LEU A 58 -10.83 5.89 -15.02
CA LEU A 58 -9.41 5.61 -15.01
C LEU A 58 -8.68 6.69 -15.83
N LYS A 59 -7.78 7.41 -15.17
CA LYS A 59 -6.85 8.34 -15.80
C LYS A 59 -5.44 7.78 -15.71
N THR A 60 -4.76 7.70 -16.83
CA THR A 60 -3.35 7.28 -16.91
C THR A 60 -2.50 8.48 -17.32
N ASP A 61 -1.48 8.76 -16.55
CA ASP A 61 -0.49 9.80 -16.78
C ASP A 61 0.90 9.16 -16.77
N VAL A 62 1.39 8.86 -17.96
CA VAL A 62 2.71 8.30 -18.19
C VAL A 62 3.37 9.16 -19.26
N ALA A 63 4.56 9.66 -19.01
CA ALA A 63 5.21 10.74 -19.75
C ALA A 63 5.26 10.57 -21.27
N PHE A 64 5.22 9.33 -21.75
CA PHE A 64 5.31 8.98 -23.16
C PHE A 64 3.98 8.47 -23.74
N LEU A 65 2.86 8.57 -22.98
CA LEU A 65 1.60 7.95 -23.38
C LEU A 65 0.42 8.85 -23.03
N LYS A 66 -0.20 9.46 -24.03
CA LYS A 66 -1.47 10.18 -23.86
C LYS A 66 -2.62 9.20 -23.97
N VAL A 67 -3.16 8.76 -22.85
CA VAL A 67 -4.34 7.91 -22.80
C VAL A 67 -5.55 8.73 -22.35
N PRO A 68 -6.64 8.73 -23.10
CA PRO A 68 -7.85 9.41 -22.67
C PRO A 68 -8.41 8.77 -21.40
N VAL A 69 -9.10 9.58 -20.59
CA VAL A 69 -9.86 9.07 -19.45
C VAL A 69 -10.85 8.03 -19.95
N SER A 70 -10.94 6.92 -19.25
CA SER A 70 -11.78 5.78 -19.68
C SER A 70 -12.63 5.28 -18.53
N ARG A 71 -13.86 4.93 -18.83
CA ARG A 71 -14.72 4.23 -17.87
C ARG A 71 -14.15 2.86 -17.54
N VAL A 72 -14.22 2.49 -16.29
CA VAL A 72 -13.80 1.18 -15.80
C VAL A 72 -14.88 0.53 -14.94
N ASN A 73 -14.96 -0.77 -15.08
CA ASN A 73 -15.66 -1.65 -14.15
C ASN A 73 -14.61 -2.41 -13.35
N VAL A 74 -14.79 -2.44 -12.04
CA VAL A 74 -13.87 -3.09 -11.10
C VAL A 74 -14.64 -4.10 -10.29
N TRP A 75 -14.16 -5.33 -10.24
CA TRP A 75 -14.75 -6.41 -9.45
C TRP A 75 -13.72 -6.94 -8.47
N TYR A 76 -14.20 -7.19 -7.28
CA TYR A 76 -13.45 -7.86 -6.23
C TYR A 76 -14.29 -8.99 -5.64
N LYS A 77 -13.63 -10.08 -5.30
CA LYS A 77 -14.18 -11.17 -4.50
C LYS A 77 -13.09 -11.73 -3.60
N SER A 78 -13.39 -11.75 -2.31
CA SER A 78 -12.50 -12.28 -1.28
C SER A 78 -12.10 -13.74 -1.58
N PRO A 79 -10.85 -14.16 -1.29
CA PRO A 79 -9.85 -13.38 -0.60
C PRO A 79 -9.01 -12.45 -1.50
N ASP A 80 -8.82 -12.77 -2.77
CA ASP A 80 -7.77 -12.20 -3.62
C ASP A 80 -8.19 -11.94 -5.07
N ARG A 81 -9.42 -12.27 -5.46
CA ARG A 81 -9.87 -12.08 -6.84
C ARG A 81 -10.18 -10.63 -7.12
N PHE A 82 -9.49 -10.10 -8.12
CA PHE A 82 -9.63 -8.72 -8.53
C PHE A 82 -9.55 -8.60 -10.04
N ARG A 83 -10.47 -7.85 -10.65
CA ARG A 83 -10.48 -7.58 -12.07
C ARG A 83 -10.87 -6.14 -12.36
N ILE A 84 -10.13 -5.50 -13.24
CA ILE A 84 -10.50 -4.21 -13.83
C ILE A 84 -10.73 -4.44 -15.32
N LYS A 85 -11.86 -3.97 -15.82
CA LYS A 85 -12.19 -3.95 -17.24
C LYS A 85 -12.41 -2.51 -17.67
N LYS A 86 -11.62 -2.06 -18.63
CA LYS A 86 -11.74 -0.77 -19.26
C LYS A 86 -12.76 -0.85 -20.40
N GLU A 87 -13.59 0.16 -20.55
CA GLU A 87 -14.47 0.31 -21.71
C GLU A 87 -13.65 0.91 -22.87
N GLY A 88 -13.36 0.08 -23.87
CA GLY A 88 -12.56 0.47 -25.05
C GLY A 88 -11.05 0.57 -24.82
N GLY A 89 -10.26 0.36 -25.84
CA GLY A 89 -8.81 0.54 -25.88
C GLY A 89 -7.97 -0.52 -25.13
N ILE A 90 -6.65 -0.31 -25.14
CA ILE A 90 -5.66 -1.22 -24.54
C ILE A 90 -5.59 -0.99 -23.03
N SER A 91 -5.58 -2.05 -22.24
CA SER A 91 -5.33 -1.97 -20.80
C SER A 91 -3.82 -1.82 -20.57
N LEU A 92 -3.43 -0.73 -19.93
CA LEU A 92 -2.05 -0.49 -19.46
C LEU A 92 -1.82 -0.96 -18.02
N LEU A 93 -2.82 -1.61 -17.44
CA LEU A 93 -2.65 -2.20 -16.13
C LEU A 93 -1.73 -3.42 -16.25
N PRO A 94 -0.78 -3.58 -15.32
CA PRO A 94 0.16 -4.69 -15.36
C PRO A 94 -0.55 -6.04 -15.43
N LYS A 95 -0.14 -6.88 -16.37
CA LYS A 95 -0.49 -8.30 -16.32
C LYS A 95 0.36 -8.94 -15.23
N GLY A 96 -0.26 -9.46 -14.20
CA GLY A 96 0.45 -10.23 -13.19
C GLY A 96 0.59 -9.57 -11.83
N GLY A 97 -0.36 -8.75 -11.44
CA GLY A 97 -0.58 -8.68 -10.04
C GLY A 97 -0.24 -7.43 -9.27
N LEU A 98 -0.23 -6.28 -9.86
CA LEU A 98 -0.53 -5.12 -9.02
C LEU A 98 -2.02 -5.18 -8.73
N SER A 99 -2.34 -5.97 -7.72
CA SER A 99 -3.68 -5.99 -7.15
C SER A 99 -3.90 -4.63 -6.50
N PHE A 100 -4.68 -3.77 -7.14
CA PHE A 100 -5.22 -2.55 -6.51
C PHE A 100 -6.20 -2.91 -5.39
N ASN A 101 -6.11 -4.13 -4.90
CA ASN A 101 -6.89 -4.64 -3.80
C ASN A 101 -6.29 -4.14 -2.48
N MET A 102 -7.08 -3.40 -1.73
CA MET A 102 -6.68 -2.88 -0.42
C MET A 102 -6.22 -3.96 0.54
N ARG A 103 -6.77 -5.17 0.43
CA ARG A 103 -6.42 -6.31 1.26
C ARG A 103 -4.99 -6.80 1.00
N SER A 104 -4.55 -6.77 -0.27
CA SER A 104 -3.18 -7.19 -0.62
C SER A 104 -2.09 -6.32 0.01
N LEU A 105 -2.42 -5.05 0.31
CA LEU A 105 -1.50 -4.15 1.02
C LEU A 105 -1.19 -4.61 2.45
N LEU A 106 -2.09 -5.37 3.06
CA LEU A 106 -1.95 -5.87 4.43
C LEU A 106 -1.21 -7.20 4.50
N MET A 107 -0.69 -7.69 3.37
CA MET A 107 -0.04 -9.00 3.26
C MET A 107 -0.85 -10.10 3.97
N THR A 108 -1.14 -11.17 3.31
CA THR A 108 -2.24 -12.03 3.70
C THR A 108 -2.08 -12.72 5.05
N GLU A 109 -0.88 -13.11 5.54
CA GLU A 109 -0.85 -13.81 6.83
C GLU A 109 0.45 -13.71 7.64
N ASN A 110 1.62 -13.61 7.02
CA ASN A 110 2.88 -13.73 7.75
C ASN A 110 3.77 -12.50 7.59
N PHE A 111 3.63 -11.54 8.51
CA PHE A 111 4.48 -10.36 8.55
C PHE A 111 4.84 -9.97 9.99
N THR A 112 5.96 -9.28 10.11
CA THR A 112 6.33 -8.53 11.30
C THR A 112 5.95 -7.07 11.11
N ALA A 113 5.12 -6.52 12.02
CA ALA A 113 4.77 -5.11 12.02
C ALA A 113 5.76 -4.33 12.91
N VAL A 114 6.36 -3.28 12.35
CA VAL A 114 7.32 -2.42 13.05
C VAL A 114 6.82 -0.99 13.03
N PRO A 115 6.70 -0.31 14.20
CA PRO A 115 6.35 1.11 14.24
C PRO A 115 7.46 1.94 13.59
N ALA A 116 7.05 2.93 12.78
CA ALA A 116 7.97 3.81 12.05
C ALA A 116 7.63 5.30 12.25
N GLY A 117 6.95 5.62 13.37
CA GLY A 117 6.62 6.99 13.77
C GLY A 117 5.27 7.46 13.27
N GLU A 118 5.14 8.76 13.08
CA GLU A 118 3.93 9.44 12.67
C GLU A 118 4.17 10.31 11.44
N SER A 119 3.14 10.57 10.67
CA SER A 119 3.18 11.40 9.46
C SER A 119 1.83 12.03 9.21
N SER A 120 1.71 12.79 8.11
CA SER A 120 0.46 13.33 7.62
C SER A 120 0.28 13.01 6.15
N VAL A 121 -0.88 12.56 5.75
CA VAL A 121 -1.25 12.30 4.35
C VAL A 121 -2.53 13.06 4.02
N GLY A 122 -2.45 13.98 3.05
CA GLY A 122 -3.60 14.83 2.69
C GLY A 122 -4.10 15.67 3.88
N GLY A 123 -3.21 16.12 4.78
CA GLY A 123 -3.56 16.88 5.98
C GLY A 123 -4.13 16.02 7.13
N GLN A 124 -4.27 14.72 6.96
CA GLN A 124 -4.77 13.80 8.00
C GLN A 124 -3.60 13.15 8.74
N PRO A 125 -3.57 13.15 10.08
CA PRO A 125 -2.53 12.47 10.85
C PRO A 125 -2.58 10.95 10.64
N THR A 126 -1.41 10.35 10.54
CA THR A 126 -1.28 8.91 10.30
C THR A 126 -0.18 8.29 11.16
N LYS A 127 -0.40 7.07 11.62
CA LYS A 127 0.63 6.18 12.15
C LYS A 127 1.36 5.54 10.97
N VAL A 128 2.68 5.50 11.03
CA VAL A 128 3.52 4.86 10.01
C VAL A 128 3.97 3.50 10.53
N ILE A 129 3.65 2.46 9.75
CA ILE A 129 3.93 1.08 10.11
C ILE A 129 4.63 0.40 8.94
N LYS A 130 5.74 -0.27 9.22
CA LYS A 130 6.43 -1.12 8.24
C LYS A 130 6.00 -2.56 8.44
N LEU A 131 5.56 -3.21 7.36
CA LEU A 131 5.28 -4.63 7.31
C LEU A 131 6.41 -5.34 6.58
N LEU A 132 7.07 -6.26 7.26
CA LEU A 132 8.11 -7.12 6.69
C LEU A 132 7.56 -8.53 6.58
N PRO A 133 7.52 -9.13 5.37
CA PRO A 133 7.17 -10.54 5.23
C PRO A 133 8.10 -11.41 6.06
N THR A 134 7.55 -12.50 6.61
CA THR A 134 8.35 -13.54 7.28
C THR A 134 8.69 -14.69 6.35
N ASP A 135 8.16 -14.69 5.13
CA ASP A 135 8.46 -15.63 4.07
C ASP A 135 9.59 -15.07 3.20
N ASP A 136 10.71 -15.80 3.13
CA ASP A 136 11.88 -15.41 2.36
C ASP A 136 11.64 -15.41 0.84
N ASP A 137 10.66 -16.16 0.36
CA ASP A 137 10.28 -16.26 -1.06
C ASP A 137 9.20 -15.25 -1.48
N ALA A 138 8.72 -14.43 -0.55
CA ALA A 138 7.73 -13.40 -0.87
C ALA A 138 8.25 -12.41 -1.91
N ASP A 139 7.43 -12.08 -2.92
CA ASP A 139 7.74 -11.04 -3.92
C ASP A 139 7.84 -9.66 -3.26
N ILE A 140 7.00 -9.39 -2.26
CA ILE A 140 7.05 -8.15 -1.49
C ILE A 140 8.18 -8.23 -0.47
N ILE A 141 9.08 -7.23 -0.49
CA ILE A 141 10.18 -7.09 0.46
C ILE A 141 9.76 -6.27 1.68
N LEU A 142 8.99 -5.19 1.43
CA LEU A 142 8.58 -4.24 2.45
C LEU A 142 7.31 -3.52 2.00
N THR A 143 6.36 -3.36 2.92
CA THR A 143 5.27 -2.41 2.76
C THR A 143 5.28 -1.40 3.90
N THR A 144 5.27 -0.11 3.58
CA THR A 144 5.10 0.97 4.55
C THR A 144 3.67 1.48 4.46
N LEU A 145 2.91 1.34 5.53
CA LEU A 145 1.52 1.80 5.64
C LEU A 145 1.45 3.11 6.40
N TYR A 146 0.61 4.02 5.93
CA TYR A 146 0.22 5.26 6.59
C TYR A 146 -1.25 5.14 6.96
N ILE A 147 -1.53 4.86 8.23
CA ILE A 147 -2.87 4.52 8.72
C ILE A 147 -3.44 5.67 9.54
N ASP A 148 -4.62 6.14 9.15
CA ASP A 148 -5.48 6.98 9.97
C ASP A 148 -6.04 6.09 11.11
N GLU A 149 -5.49 6.24 12.30
CA GLU A 149 -5.82 5.38 13.44
C GLU A 149 -7.27 5.54 13.89
N LYS A 150 -7.82 6.78 13.81
CA LYS A 150 -9.19 7.07 14.25
C LYS A 150 -10.24 6.43 13.34
N LEU A 151 -9.98 6.47 12.03
CA LEU A 151 -10.89 5.94 11.03
C LEU A 151 -10.53 4.52 10.61
N GLU A 152 -9.38 3.98 11.06
CA GLU A 152 -8.84 2.68 10.65
C GLU A 152 -8.77 2.54 9.13
N LEU A 153 -8.17 3.55 8.47
CA LEU A 153 -8.06 3.64 7.02
C LEU A 153 -6.60 3.77 6.58
N ILE A 154 -6.21 3.03 5.55
CA ILE A 154 -4.89 3.19 4.93
C ILE A 154 -4.96 4.39 3.99
N ARG A 155 -4.33 5.52 4.35
CA ARG A 155 -4.26 6.72 3.52
C ARG A 155 -3.22 6.61 2.42
N ARG A 156 -2.13 5.88 2.70
CA ARG A 156 -1.04 5.66 1.75
C ARG A 156 -0.37 4.33 2.05
N ALA A 157 0.12 3.67 1.01
CA ALA A 157 0.98 2.50 1.12
C ALA A 157 2.13 2.64 0.13
N THR A 158 3.36 2.40 0.58
CA THR A 158 4.54 2.30 -0.28
C THR A 158 5.04 0.87 -0.19
N THR A 159 5.05 0.16 -1.32
CA THR A 159 5.44 -1.25 -1.40
C THR A 159 6.68 -1.42 -2.28
N THR A 160 7.65 -2.15 -1.79
CA THR A 160 8.86 -2.55 -2.52
C THR A 160 8.79 -4.05 -2.81
N THR A 161 8.97 -4.40 -4.08
CA THR A 161 8.99 -5.79 -4.56
C THR A 161 10.35 -6.17 -5.12
N ARG A 162 10.60 -7.47 -5.27
CA ARG A 162 11.85 -8.00 -5.84
C ARG A 162 11.97 -7.69 -7.33
N GLU A 163 10.86 -7.82 -8.07
CA GLU A 163 10.89 -7.76 -9.52
C GLU A 163 10.47 -6.42 -10.11
N ASN A 164 9.54 -5.72 -9.46
CA ASN A 164 8.88 -4.54 -10.04
C ASN A 164 9.25 -3.21 -9.33
N GLY A 165 10.29 -3.26 -8.46
CA GLY A 165 10.75 -2.08 -7.74
C GLY A 165 9.76 -1.56 -6.71
N THR A 166 9.73 -0.23 -6.50
CA THR A 166 8.89 0.41 -5.51
C THR A 166 7.73 1.14 -6.16
N TYR A 167 6.52 0.95 -5.65
CA TYR A 167 5.33 1.70 -6.02
C TYR A 167 4.65 2.30 -4.79
N ASP A 168 3.89 3.35 -5.04
CA ASP A 168 3.16 4.10 -4.04
C ASP A 168 1.67 4.13 -4.39
N MET A 169 0.82 3.93 -3.39
CA MET A 169 -0.63 3.98 -3.53
C MET A 169 -1.17 4.95 -2.50
N GLN A 170 -1.85 6.00 -2.94
CA GLN A 170 -2.54 6.95 -2.08
C GLN A 170 -4.05 6.82 -2.27
N MET A 171 -4.79 6.90 -1.16
CA MET A 171 -6.21 6.69 -1.11
C MET A 171 -6.92 7.86 -0.44
N ASP A 172 -7.97 8.35 -1.10
CA ASP A 172 -8.90 9.33 -0.54
C ASP A 172 -10.24 8.64 -0.29
N TYR A 173 -10.85 8.94 0.86
CA TYR A 173 -12.07 8.29 1.33
C TYR A 173 -13.18 9.31 1.57
N GLY A 174 -14.39 8.93 1.24
CA GLY A 174 -15.62 9.65 1.49
C GLY A 174 -16.73 8.68 1.90
N ARG A 175 -17.76 8.55 1.07
CA ARG A 175 -18.99 7.80 1.36
C ARG A 175 -18.75 6.33 1.75
N TYR A 176 -17.75 5.69 1.16
CA TYR A 176 -17.46 4.26 1.37
C TYR A 176 -16.35 3.99 2.40
N GLY A 177 -15.87 5.04 3.07
CA GLY A 177 -14.89 4.95 4.16
C GLY A 177 -15.27 3.98 5.29
N PRO A 178 -16.54 3.90 5.73
CA PRO A 178 -16.96 2.91 6.72
C PRO A 178 -16.70 1.44 6.33
N TRP A 179 -16.62 1.15 5.03
CA TRP A 179 -16.25 -0.16 4.46
C TRP A 179 -14.74 -0.30 4.19
N GLY A 180 -13.94 0.76 4.44
CA GLY A 180 -12.53 0.78 4.05
C GLY A 180 -12.30 0.89 2.54
N LEU A 181 -13.32 1.27 1.76
CA LEU A 181 -13.25 1.44 0.32
C LEU A 181 -13.02 2.91 -0.04
N PRO A 182 -12.00 3.23 -0.85
CA PRO A 182 -11.68 4.59 -1.24
C PRO A 182 -12.59 5.10 -2.37
N ASP A 183 -12.84 6.41 -2.38
CA ASP A 183 -13.48 7.08 -3.53
C ASP A 183 -12.46 7.37 -4.64
N LYS A 184 -11.17 7.49 -4.27
CA LYS A 184 -10.09 7.69 -5.23
C LYS A 184 -8.84 6.93 -4.81
N VAL A 185 -8.21 6.29 -5.78
CA VAL A 185 -6.90 5.64 -5.64
C VAL A 185 -5.94 6.26 -6.65
N VAL A 186 -4.77 6.66 -6.19
CA VAL A 186 -3.66 7.11 -7.02
C VAL A 186 -2.51 6.14 -6.86
N PHE A 187 -2.17 5.47 -7.93
CA PHE A 187 -1.04 4.56 -8.01
C PHE A 187 0.11 5.26 -8.74
N SER A 188 1.29 5.30 -8.13
CA SER A 188 2.49 5.89 -8.72
C SER A 188 3.62 4.88 -8.70
N PHE A 189 4.35 4.76 -9.79
CA PHE A 189 5.42 3.79 -9.97
C PHE A 189 6.58 4.39 -10.76
N ASN A 190 7.76 3.77 -10.64
CA ASN A 190 8.91 4.13 -11.44
C ASN A 190 8.84 3.40 -12.78
N THR A 191 8.74 4.14 -13.88
CA THR A 191 8.66 3.54 -15.22
C THR A 191 9.93 2.78 -15.64
N LYS A 192 11.09 3.04 -15.02
CA LYS A 192 12.34 2.29 -15.28
C LYS A 192 12.30 0.87 -14.76
N ASP A 193 11.69 0.71 -13.59
CA ASP A 193 11.64 -0.58 -12.89
C ASP A 193 10.41 -1.39 -13.31
N TYR A 194 9.51 -0.73 -14.06
CA TYR A 194 8.24 -1.29 -14.46
C TYR A 194 8.34 -2.00 -15.80
N LYS A 195 8.25 -3.32 -15.80
CA LYS A 195 8.19 -4.12 -17.02
C LYS A 195 6.80 -4.02 -17.63
N LEU A 196 6.70 -3.37 -18.78
CA LEU A 196 5.46 -3.34 -19.55
C LEU A 196 5.00 -4.76 -19.92
N PRO A 197 3.69 -5.03 -19.95
CA PRO A 197 3.18 -6.31 -20.39
C PRO A 197 3.69 -6.65 -21.80
N LYS A 198 4.12 -7.89 -22.02
CA LYS A 198 4.52 -8.37 -23.35
C LYS A 198 3.36 -8.15 -24.34
N GLY A 199 3.64 -7.50 -25.48
CA GLY A 199 2.65 -7.25 -26.53
C GLY A 199 2.06 -5.84 -26.54
N VAL A 200 2.51 -4.93 -25.69
CA VAL A 200 2.26 -3.49 -25.86
C VAL A 200 3.34 -2.93 -26.76
N THR A 201 3.07 -2.86 -28.05
CA THR A 201 3.84 -2.07 -29.02
C THR A 201 3.28 -0.67 -29.03
N PHE A 202 4.14 0.33 -28.87
CA PHE A 202 3.76 1.73 -29.00
C PHE A 202 3.80 2.08 -30.49
N GLU A 203 2.66 2.12 -31.15
CA GLU A 203 2.53 2.81 -32.44
C GLU A 203 2.35 4.31 -32.13
N TYR A 204 3.34 5.10 -32.46
CA TYR A 204 3.29 6.55 -32.39
C TYR A 204 2.46 7.08 -33.58
N GLU A 205 1.18 7.30 -33.41
CA GLU A 205 0.33 8.01 -34.36
C GLU A 205 0.37 9.53 -34.23
N THR A 206 1.36 10.10 -33.57
CA THR A 206 1.55 11.55 -33.57
C THR A 206 2.87 11.84 -34.25
N GLY A 207 2.87 12.56 -35.35
CA GLY A 207 4.04 13.00 -36.14
C GLY A 207 5.05 13.88 -35.36
N GLU A 208 5.10 13.78 -34.06
CA GLU A 208 6.13 14.33 -33.15
C GLU A 208 7.30 13.36 -33.09
N LYS A 209 8.51 13.88 -33.30
CA LYS A 209 9.75 13.11 -33.17
C LYS A 209 9.76 12.41 -31.80
N PRO A 210 10.11 11.10 -31.73
CA PRO A 210 10.21 10.39 -30.49
C PRO A 210 11.16 11.17 -29.56
N ALA A 211 10.74 11.34 -28.31
CA ALA A 211 11.57 11.94 -27.25
C ALA A 211 12.92 11.24 -27.20
N THR A 212 14.01 12.00 -27.09
CA THR A 212 15.34 11.42 -26.98
C THR A 212 15.42 10.47 -25.78
N PRO A 213 16.31 9.46 -25.79
CA PRO A 213 16.51 8.58 -24.62
C PRO A 213 16.72 9.35 -23.30
N GLU A 214 17.29 10.55 -23.36
CA GLU A 214 17.48 11.43 -22.20
C GLU A 214 16.19 12.09 -21.72
N GLU A 215 15.29 12.47 -22.61
CA GLU A 215 13.95 12.99 -22.25
C GLU A 215 13.05 11.88 -21.72
N GLN A 216 13.15 10.67 -22.26
CA GLN A 216 12.51 9.47 -21.72
C GLN A 216 13.03 9.12 -20.30
N LEU A 217 14.29 9.47 -20.01
CA LEU A 217 14.90 9.28 -18.71
C LEU A 217 14.51 10.35 -17.67
N ARG A 218 14.10 11.54 -18.09
CA ARG A 218 13.72 12.64 -17.17
C ARG A 218 12.38 12.43 -16.49
N ASN A 219 11.43 11.74 -17.11
CA ASN A 219 10.10 11.48 -16.58
C ASN A 219 9.92 10.02 -16.17
N LYS A 220 10.53 9.64 -15.05
CA LYS A 220 10.60 8.26 -14.55
C LYS A 220 9.41 7.81 -13.71
N LYS A 221 8.35 8.61 -13.60
CA LYS A 221 7.19 8.28 -12.78
C LYS A 221 5.95 8.15 -13.65
N GLY A 222 5.35 6.96 -13.64
CA GLY A 222 4.02 6.72 -14.14
C GLY A 222 3.00 6.90 -13.03
N LYS A 223 1.81 7.41 -13.37
CA LYS A 223 0.70 7.60 -12.45
C LYS A 223 -0.58 7.06 -13.08
N VAL A 224 -1.31 6.29 -12.29
CA VAL A 224 -2.66 5.82 -12.64
C VAL A 224 -3.60 6.26 -11.53
N GLU A 225 -4.69 6.92 -11.89
CA GLU A 225 -5.71 7.38 -10.95
C GLU A 225 -7.04 6.71 -11.29
N ILE A 226 -7.70 6.14 -10.30
CA ILE A 226 -9.07 5.64 -10.40
C ILE A 226 -9.93 6.47 -9.47
N ARG A 227 -11.00 7.06 -10.02
CA ARG A 227 -12.07 7.71 -9.26
C ARG A 227 -13.29 6.83 -9.34
N TYR A 228 -13.75 6.35 -8.19
CA TYR A 228 -14.91 5.49 -8.10
C TYR A 228 -16.18 6.32 -7.95
N ASP A 229 -17.16 6.06 -8.79
CA ASP A 229 -18.47 6.69 -8.71
C ASP A 229 -19.40 5.93 -7.78
N SER A 230 -19.35 4.59 -7.85
CA SER A 230 -20.24 3.73 -7.09
C SER A 230 -19.61 2.40 -6.74
N TYR A 231 -20.07 1.84 -5.62
CA TYR A 231 -19.81 0.48 -5.19
C TYR A 231 -21.13 -0.24 -4.91
N THR A 232 -21.28 -1.44 -5.45
CA THR A 232 -22.27 -2.43 -5.07
C THR A 232 -21.56 -3.47 -4.22
N ILE A 233 -21.80 -3.47 -2.89
CA ILE A 233 -21.00 -4.22 -1.91
C ILE A 233 -21.80 -5.42 -1.41
N ASN A 234 -21.15 -6.60 -1.34
CA ASN A 234 -21.70 -7.84 -0.78
C ASN A 234 -23.02 -8.30 -1.44
N GLN A 235 -23.16 -8.11 -2.75
CA GLN A 235 -24.33 -8.55 -3.52
C GLN A 235 -24.03 -9.78 -4.38
N GLY A 236 -22.83 -10.31 -4.27
CA GLY A 236 -22.36 -11.45 -5.06
C GLY A 236 -21.77 -11.03 -6.43
N VAL A 237 -20.52 -11.42 -6.68
CA VAL A 237 -19.87 -11.27 -7.97
C VAL A 237 -19.79 -12.62 -8.66
N PRO A 238 -20.33 -12.76 -9.91
CA PRO A 238 -20.28 -14.02 -10.65
C PRO A 238 -18.86 -14.49 -10.96
N GLU A 239 -18.57 -15.77 -10.87
CA GLU A 239 -17.28 -16.38 -11.19
C GLU A 239 -16.84 -16.13 -12.64
N SER A 240 -17.79 -16.00 -13.56
CA SER A 240 -17.56 -15.73 -14.97
C SER A 240 -16.82 -14.39 -15.21
N VAL A 241 -16.92 -13.45 -14.27
CA VAL A 241 -16.24 -12.17 -14.36
C VAL A 241 -14.72 -12.33 -14.30
N PHE A 242 -14.21 -13.35 -13.62
CA PHE A 242 -12.78 -13.56 -13.37
C PHE A 242 -12.11 -14.55 -14.36
N LYS A 243 -12.88 -15.07 -15.32
CA LYS A 243 -12.40 -15.97 -16.40
C LYS A 243 -11.76 -15.21 -17.54
#